data_3a799d86f1a5d87ac00f1ae60b61bfd1
#
_entry.id   3a799d86f1a5d87ac00f1ae60b61bfd1
#
_cell.length_a   1.000
_cell.length_b   1.000
_cell.length_c   1.000
_cell.angle_alpha   90.00
_cell.angle_beta   90.00
_cell.angle_gamma   90.00
#
_symmetry.space_group_name_H-M   'P 1'
#
loop_
_entity.id
_entity.type
_entity.pdbx_description
1 polymer ?
#
loop_
_entity_poly.entity_id
_entity_poly.type
_entity_poly.pdbx_seq_one_letter_code
_entity_poly.pdbx_strand_id
1 'polypeptide(L)'
;MEHKRIIAKIKNLGLKRFFSRMVGNDRGVVLIFALVLMLVLTIIGSSATMTSQIDLKISGNTKVIRTSFYVADGGIMLSPKVISRIITDRDLPTPLQTPLITYDDYARVGEDPLLLKKIMGFTMDSDYQDEDLNAADISMDQGTLGNMSVDLTRVATRYLSGGGVEFASGTEGVGVSGTASAAIIYKLDSTGTVGTAPKTTSSNIVALYRKVAGVAGGR
;
A
#
# COMPACT_ATOMS: atom_id res chain seq x y z
N MET A 1 8.78 20.87 63.00
CA MET A 1 8.85 21.92 61.96
C MET A 1 10.19 22.70 61.93
N GLU A 2 11.03 22.62 62.91
CA GLU A 2 12.33 23.34 62.94
C GLU A 2 13.43 22.75 62.03
N HIS A 3 13.48 21.44 61.83
CA HIS A 3 14.53 20.79 61.03
C HIS A 3 14.56 21.25 59.57
N LYS A 4 13.38 21.52 58.94
CA LYS A 4 13.30 22.02 57.56
C LYS A 4 13.80 23.48 57.41
N ARG A 5 13.67 24.30 58.44
CA ARG A 5 14.17 25.68 58.44
C ARG A 5 15.69 25.76 58.55
N ILE A 6 16.32 24.85 59.27
CA ILE A 6 17.77 24.79 59.42
C ILE A 6 18.44 24.35 58.12
N ILE A 7 17.91 23.32 57.43
CA ILE A 7 18.44 22.84 56.15
C ILE A 7 18.31 23.91 55.03
N ALA A 8 17.19 24.64 54.99
CA ALA A 8 17.01 25.73 54.02
C ALA A 8 17.97 26.91 54.29
N LYS A 9 18.30 27.19 55.58
CA LYS A 9 19.22 28.26 55.98
C LYS A 9 20.67 27.91 55.65
N ILE A 10 21.06 26.63 55.82
CA ILE A 10 22.41 26.13 55.47
C ILE A 10 22.64 26.14 53.99
N LYS A 11 21.62 25.71 53.20
CA LYS A 11 21.68 25.68 51.73
C LYS A 11 21.81 27.08 51.11
N ASN A 12 21.10 28.08 51.67
CA ASN A 12 21.22 29.47 51.24
C ASN A 12 22.52 30.16 51.61
N LEU A 13 23.09 29.83 52.76
CA LEU A 13 24.40 30.40 53.20
C LEU A 13 25.55 29.80 52.38
N GLY A 14 25.53 28.52 52.06
CA GLY A 14 26.55 27.86 51.24
C GLY A 14 26.60 28.41 49.81
N LEU A 15 25.44 28.54 49.18
CA LEU A 15 25.36 29.09 47.82
C LEU A 15 25.79 30.58 47.77
N LYS A 16 25.32 31.40 48.73
CA LYS A 16 25.71 32.82 48.76
C LYS A 16 27.22 33.01 48.98
N ARG A 17 27.85 32.22 49.86
CA ARG A 17 29.31 32.28 50.06
C ARG A 17 30.09 31.78 48.84
N PHE A 18 29.59 30.78 48.13
CA PHE A 18 30.21 30.29 46.90
C PHE A 18 30.14 31.35 45.80
N PHE A 19 28.98 31.97 45.59
CA PHE A 19 28.78 33.04 44.62
C PHE A 19 29.57 34.32 44.99
N SER A 20 29.64 34.72 46.28
CA SER A 20 30.37 35.92 46.69
C SER A 20 31.90 35.76 46.55
N ARG A 21 32.42 34.53 46.64
CA ARG A 21 33.85 34.25 46.39
C ARG A 21 34.20 34.21 44.91
N MET A 22 33.23 33.87 44.05
CA MET A 22 33.41 33.92 42.61
C MET A 22 33.39 35.33 42.02
N VAL A 23 32.60 36.23 42.60
CA VAL A 23 32.46 37.63 42.14
C VAL A 23 33.65 38.50 42.47
N GLY A 24 34.53 38.08 43.41
CA GLY A 24 35.73 38.85 43.80
C GLY A 24 36.93 38.72 42.86
N ASN A 25 36.86 37.91 41.81
CA ASN A 25 37.94 37.79 40.83
C ASN A 25 37.40 37.92 39.40
N ASP A 26 37.23 39.15 38.95
CA ASP A 26 36.59 39.51 37.68
C ASP A 26 37.16 38.80 36.45
N ARG A 27 38.42 38.34 36.51
CA ARG A 27 39.08 37.62 35.42
C ARG A 27 38.65 36.16 35.31
N GLY A 28 38.15 35.52 36.39
CA GLY A 28 37.66 34.14 36.34
C GLY A 28 36.18 34.02 36.01
N VAL A 29 35.37 35.03 36.34
CA VAL A 29 33.93 35.02 36.17
C VAL A 29 33.54 34.97 34.69
N VAL A 30 34.22 35.71 33.82
CA VAL A 30 33.99 35.73 32.38
C VAL A 30 34.22 34.35 31.76
N LEU A 31 35.27 33.65 32.19
CA LEU A 31 35.57 32.30 31.69
C LEU A 31 34.47 31.30 32.02
N ILE A 32 34.00 31.33 33.29
CA ILE A 32 32.93 30.45 33.75
C ILE A 32 31.62 30.74 33.00
N PHE A 33 31.30 32.02 32.83
CA PHE A 33 30.12 32.43 32.08
C PHE A 33 30.19 32.00 30.62
N ALA A 34 31.33 32.17 29.96
CA ALA A 34 31.55 31.69 28.58
C ALA A 34 31.40 30.17 28.48
N LEU A 35 31.88 29.40 29.47
CA LEU A 35 31.79 27.96 29.50
C LEU A 35 30.35 27.49 29.71
N VAL A 36 29.58 28.14 30.58
CA VAL A 36 28.15 27.87 30.79
C VAL A 36 27.35 28.21 29.50
N LEU A 37 27.64 29.32 28.85
CA LEU A 37 26.99 29.75 27.64
C LEU A 37 27.27 28.76 26.48
N MET A 38 28.53 28.30 26.36
CA MET A 38 28.92 27.27 25.40
C MET A 38 28.20 25.94 25.65
N LEU A 39 28.05 25.55 26.94
CA LEU A 39 27.31 24.34 27.33
C LEU A 39 25.82 24.45 26.97
N VAL A 40 25.18 25.58 27.20
CA VAL A 40 23.78 25.81 26.81
C VAL A 40 23.62 25.79 25.32
N LEU A 41 24.51 26.43 24.56
CA LEU A 41 24.49 26.43 23.10
C LEU A 41 24.69 25.02 22.52
N THR A 42 25.57 24.21 23.09
CA THR A 42 25.77 22.83 22.66
C THR A 42 24.53 21.95 22.91
N ILE A 43 23.85 22.12 24.05
CA ILE A 43 22.59 21.41 24.32
C ILE A 43 21.50 21.81 23.32
N ILE A 44 21.34 23.12 23.05
CA ILE A 44 20.35 23.60 22.08
C ILE A 44 20.69 23.09 20.67
N GLY A 45 21.95 23.17 20.25
CA GLY A 45 22.41 22.69 18.94
C GLY A 45 22.20 21.18 18.78
N SER A 46 22.52 20.41 19.81
CA SER A 46 22.30 18.96 19.82
C SER A 46 20.81 18.60 19.74
N SER A 47 19.95 19.31 20.48
CA SER A 47 18.52 19.12 20.44
C SER A 47 17.93 19.45 19.05
N ALA A 48 18.36 20.53 18.43
CA ALA A 48 17.90 20.91 17.09
C ALA A 48 18.28 19.88 16.01
N THR A 49 19.51 19.36 16.08
CA THR A 49 19.95 18.30 15.13
C THR A 49 19.18 17.00 15.33
N MET A 50 18.88 16.62 16.57
CA MET A 50 18.10 15.43 16.86
C MET A 50 16.66 15.56 16.33
N THR A 51 16.02 16.70 16.49
CA THR A 51 14.67 16.97 15.94
C THR A 51 14.68 16.86 14.41
N SER A 52 15.66 17.48 13.75
CA SER A 52 15.79 17.41 12.30
C SER A 52 15.96 15.96 11.77
N GLN A 53 16.74 15.14 12.49
CA GLN A 53 16.89 13.72 12.11
C GLN A 53 15.59 12.93 12.27
N ILE A 54 14.78 13.22 13.29
CA ILE A 54 13.47 12.60 13.48
C ILE A 54 12.54 12.99 12.34
N ASP A 55 12.49 14.27 11.97
CA ASP A 55 11.65 14.77 10.88
C ASP A 55 12.01 14.13 9.53
N LEU A 56 13.31 13.95 9.25
CA LEU A 56 13.77 13.23 8.06
C LEU A 56 13.34 11.77 8.05
N LYS A 57 13.40 11.08 9.19
CA LYS A 57 12.92 9.68 9.30
C LYS A 57 11.41 9.58 9.10
N ILE A 58 10.63 10.49 9.70
CA ILE A 58 9.17 10.54 9.54
C ILE A 58 8.81 10.80 8.07
N SER A 59 9.46 11.79 7.44
CA SER A 59 9.24 12.11 6.03
C SER A 59 9.59 10.93 5.12
N GLY A 60 10.72 10.27 5.38
CA GLY A 60 11.15 9.07 4.66
C GLY A 60 10.12 7.93 4.76
N ASN A 61 9.67 7.62 5.98
CA ASN A 61 8.65 6.58 6.20
C ASN A 61 7.33 6.94 5.51
N THR A 62 6.90 8.20 5.60
CA THR A 62 5.67 8.66 4.93
C THR A 62 5.76 8.50 3.42
N LYS A 63 6.92 8.81 2.82
CA LYS A 63 7.16 8.60 1.40
C LYS A 63 7.01 7.12 1.02
N VAL A 64 7.64 6.21 1.77
CA VAL A 64 7.59 4.77 1.48
C VAL A 64 6.16 4.23 1.59
N ILE A 65 5.41 4.62 2.62
CA ILE A 65 4.00 4.23 2.81
C ILE A 65 3.15 4.73 1.63
N ARG A 66 3.31 5.99 1.23
CA ARG A 66 2.58 6.53 0.07
C ARG A 66 2.93 5.81 -1.22
N THR A 67 4.21 5.49 -1.43
CA THR A 67 4.63 4.74 -2.61
C THR A 67 4.01 3.35 -2.63
N SER A 68 4.02 2.60 -1.52
CA SER A 68 3.37 1.29 -1.46
C SER A 68 1.86 1.35 -1.72
N PHE A 69 1.20 2.41 -1.23
CA PHE A 69 -0.21 2.64 -1.52
C PHE A 69 -0.45 2.90 -3.02
N TYR A 70 0.34 3.74 -3.68
CA TYR A 70 0.19 4.00 -5.11
C TYR A 70 0.51 2.78 -5.97
N VAL A 71 1.45 1.94 -5.53
CA VAL A 71 1.73 0.66 -6.20
C VAL A 71 0.51 -0.26 -6.12
N ALA A 72 -0.12 -0.37 -4.94
CA ALA A 72 -1.35 -1.14 -4.77
C ALA A 72 -2.52 -0.56 -5.59
N ASP A 73 -2.69 0.77 -5.61
CA ASP A 73 -3.73 1.44 -6.41
C ASP A 73 -3.55 1.18 -7.91
N GLY A 74 -2.29 1.15 -8.38
CA GLY A 74 -1.96 0.75 -9.74
C GLY A 74 -2.50 -0.63 -10.11
N GLY A 75 -2.47 -1.59 -9.18
CA GLY A 75 -3.07 -2.91 -9.36
C GLY A 75 -4.58 -2.88 -9.52
N ILE A 76 -5.27 -2.08 -8.70
CA ILE A 76 -6.71 -1.87 -8.82
C ILE A 76 -7.08 -1.25 -10.18
N MET A 77 -6.26 -0.34 -10.70
CA MET A 77 -6.49 0.29 -12.01
C MET A 77 -6.19 -0.65 -13.20
N LEU A 78 -5.22 -1.55 -13.03
CA LEU A 78 -4.84 -2.51 -14.07
C LEU A 78 -5.86 -3.66 -14.19
N SER A 79 -6.31 -4.20 -13.08
CA SER A 79 -7.14 -5.41 -13.01
C SER A 79 -8.43 -5.35 -13.88
N PRO A 80 -9.21 -4.26 -13.94
CA PRO A 80 -10.36 -4.15 -14.80
C PRO A 80 -10.03 -4.29 -16.29
N LYS A 81 -8.87 -3.80 -16.71
CA LYS A 81 -8.41 -3.91 -18.10
C LYS A 81 -8.08 -5.35 -18.45
N VAL A 82 -7.38 -6.05 -17.55
CA VAL A 82 -7.06 -7.48 -17.70
C VAL A 82 -8.33 -8.30 -17.75
N ILE A 83 -9.24 -8.14 -16.80
CA ILE A 83 -10.52 -8.84 -16.75
C ILE A 83 -11.32 -8.60 -18.05
N SER A 84 -11.39 -7.34 -18.51
CA SER A 84 -12.12 -6.99 -19.72
C SER A 84 -11.55 -7.67 -20.96
N ARG A 85 -10.23 -7.74 -21.07
CA ARG A 85 -9.54 -8.43 -22.17
C ARG A 85 -9.77 -9.92 -22.13
N ILE A 86 -9.59 -10.56 -20.98
CA ILE A 86 -9.81 -12.01 -20.82
C ILE A 86 -11.25 -12.40 -21.20
N ILE A 87 -12.24 -11.61 -20.79
CA ILE A 87 -13.64 -11.88 -21.16
C ILE A 87 -13.87 -11.72 -22.67
N THR A 88 -13.21 -10.75 -23.32
CA THR A 88 -13.37 -10.49 -24.74
C THR A 88 -12.64 -11.50 -25.62
N ASP A 89 -11.37 -11.72 -25.32
CA ASP A 89 -10.45 -12.49 -26.15
C ASP A 89 -10.53 -13.99 -25.81
N ARG A 90 -11.06 -14.34 -24.63
CA ARG A 90 -11.11 -15.70 -24.06
C ARG A 90 -9.71 -16.34 -23.95
N ASP A 91 -8.72 -15.50 -23.73
CA ASP A 91 -7.32 -15.87 -23.61
C ASP A 91 -6.60 -14.90 -22.69
N LEU A 92 -5.39 -15.27 -22.23
CA LEU A 92 -4.54 -14.36 -21.46
C LEU A 92 -4.10 -13.17 -22.36
N PRO A 93 -4.16 -11.94 -21.85
CA PRO A 93 -3.91 -10.77 -22.67
C PRO A 93 -2.41 -10.57 -22.93
N THR A 94 -1.83 -11.33 -23.83
CA THR A 94 -0.42 -11.24 -24.24
C THR A 94 0.04 -9.81 -24.60
N PRO A 95 -0.78 -8.93 -25.19
CA PRO A 95 -0.37 -7.54 -25.43
C PRO A 95 -0.17 -6.69 -24.18
N LEU A 96 -0.74 -7.09 -23.03
CA LEU A 96 -0.53 -6.45 -21.73
C LEU A 96 0.60 -7.12 -20.96
N GLN A 97 1.04 -8.29 -21.39
CA GLN A 97 2.17 -8.99 -20.79
C GLN A 97 3.46 -8.31 -21.24
N THR A 98 4.21 -7.85 -20.25
CA THR A 98 5.52 -7.25 -20.45
C THR A 98 6.51 -7.94 -19.50
N PRO A 99 7.83 -7.73 -19.64
CA PRO A 99 8.77 -8.23 -18.64
C PRO A 99 8.47 -7.75 -17.21
N LEU A 100 7.70 -6.68 -17.08
CA LEU A 100 7.30 -6.11 -15.80
C LEU A 100 5.97 -6.66 -15.27
N ILE A 101 5.07 -7.07 -16.16
CA ILE A 101 3.73 -7.58 -15.80
C ILE A 101 3.69 -9.06 -16.14
N THR A 102 3.46 -9.87 -15.12
CA THR A 102 3.29 -11.31 -15.25
C THR A 102 1.91 -11.71 -14.76
N TYR A 103 1.31 -12.69 -15.44
CA TYR A 103 0.05 -13.30 -15.04
C TYR A 103 0.32 -14.69 -14.49
N ASP A 104 -0.54 -15.14 -13.59
CA ASP A 104 -0.56 -16.55 -13.22
C ASP A 104 -1.02 -17.37 -14.43
N ASP A 105 -0.06 -17.98 -15.12
CA ASP A 105 -0.24 -18.86 -16.25
C ASP A 105 -0.24 -20.34 -15.86
N TYR A 106 -0.28 -20.62 -14.53
CA TYR A 106 -0.35 -21.98 -14.03
C TYR A 106 -1.55 -22.69 -14.67
N ALA A 107 -1.24 -23.77 -15.36
CA ALA A 107 -2.22 -24.66 -15.98
C ALA A 107 -1.79 -26.10 -15.77
N ARG A 108 -2.72 -26.99 -15.47
CA ARG A 108 -2.48 -28.42 -15.54
C ARG A 108 -2.32 -28.83 -17.02
N VAL A 109 -1.56 -29.87 -17.26
CA VAL A 109 -1.30 -30.37 -18.62
C VAL A 109 -2.62 -30.58 -19.37
N GLY A 110 -2.84 -29.80 -20.44
CA GLY A 110 -4.04 -29.88 -21.28
C GLY A 110 -5.23 -29.04 -20.77
N GLU A 111 -5.03 -28.20 -19.77
CA GLU A 111 -6.06 -27.30 -19.23
C GLU A 111 -5.72 -25.83 -19.46
N ASP A 112 -6.76 -24.98 -19.42
CA ASP A 112 -6.62 -23.53 -19.49
C ASP A 112 -5.94 -22.97 -18.24
N PRO A 113 -5.22 -21.83 -18.33
CA PRO A 113 -4.62 -21.16 -17.19
C PRO A 113 -5.61 -20.85 -16.08
N LEU A 114 -5.18 -20.97 -14.82
CA LEU A 114 -6.03 -20.79 -13.65
C LEU A 114 -6.69 -19.41 -13.62
N LEU A 115 -5.96 -18.36 -13.94
CA LEU A 115 -6.48 -16.99 -14.02
C LEU A 115 -7.65 -16.90 -15.01
N LEU A 116 -7.52 -17.53 -16.18
CA LEU A 116 -8.60 -17.59 -17.17
C LEU A 116 -9.83 -18.29 -16.59
N LYS A 117 -9.65 -19.43 -15.95
CA LYS A 117 -10.75 -20.20 -15.30
C LYS A 117 -11.42 -19.38 -14.20
N LYS A 118 -10.65 -18.72 -13.32
CA LYS A 118 -11.19 -17.86 -12.28
C LYS A 118 -12.08 -16.73 -12.84
N ILE A 119 -11.60 -16.02 -13.87
CA ILE A 119 -12.33 -14.90 -14.47
C ILE A 119 -13.57 -15.38 -15.20
N MET A 120 -13.47 -16.46 -15.95
CA MET A 120 -14.60 -17.05 -16.70
C MET A 120 -15.57 -17.81 -15.79
N GLY A 121 -15.15 -18.19 -14.57
CA GLY A 121 -15.98 -18.91 -13.59
C GLY A 121 -16.05 -20.40 -13.80
N PHE A 122 -15.00 -20.99 -14.32
CA PHE A 122 -14.85 -22.43 -14.53
C PHE A 122 -13.95 -23.08 -13.46
N THR A 123 -13.64 -22.38 -12.38
CA THR A 123 -12.85 -22.93 -11.26
C THR A 123 -13.71 -23.85 -10.42
N MET A 124 -13.15 -24.99 -10.05
CA MET A 124 -13.72 -25.94 -9.09
C MET A 124 -12.95 -25.83 -7.76
N ASP A 125 -13.59 -26.27 -6.65
CA ASP A 125 -12.94 -26.26 -5.33
C ASP A 125 -11.64 -27.08 -5.29
N SER A 126 -11.53 -28.12 -6.17
CA SER A 126 -10.32 -28.92 -6.34
C SER A 126 -9.13 -28.12 -6.89
N ASP A 127 -9.41 -27.06 -7.63
CA ASP A 127 -8.34 -26.22 -8.23
C ASP A 127 -7.64 -25.33 -7.19
N TYR A 128 -8.25 -25.19 -6.01
CA TYR A 128 -7.71 -24.38 -4.91
C TYR A 128 -6.91 -25.19 -3.86
N GLN A 129 -6.71 -26.49 -4.09
CA GLN A 129 -6.00 -27.38 -3.14
C GLN A 129 -4.50 -27.46 -3.37
N ASP A 130 -3.98 -26.87 -4.43
CA ASP A 130 -2.56 -26.93 -4.78
C ASP A 130 -1.76 -25.78 -4.14
N GLU A 131 -0.53 -26.05 -3.67
CA GLU A 131 0.36 -25.06 -3.04
C GLU A 131 0.73 -23.91 -3.99
N ASP A 132 0.65 -24.12 -5.29
CA ASP A 132 0.94 -23.11 -6.32
C ASP A 132 -0.15 -22.04 -6.44
N LEU A 133 -1.31 -22.21 -5.80
CA LEU A 133 -2.42 -21.26 -5.78
C LEU A 133 -2.16 -20.00 -4.91
N ASN A 134 -1.04 -19.98 -4.19
CA ASN A 134 -0.61 -18.82 -3.42
C ASN A 134 0.10 -17.75 -4.28
N ALA A 135 0.33 -18.02 -5.57
CA ALA A 135 0.86 -17.02 -6.49
C ALA A 135 -0.22 -15.96 -6.77
N ALA A 136 0.20 -14.70 -6.84
CA ALA A 136 -0.70 -13.62 -7.23
C ALA A 136 -1.17 -13.79 -8.67
N ASP A 137 -2.46 -13.60 -8.92
CA ASP A 137 -3.06 -13.71 -10.26
C ASP A 137 -2.43 -12.74 -11.28
N ILE A 138 -2.07 -11.54 -10.80
CA ILE A 138 -1.33 -10.54 -11.57
C ILE A 138 -0.21 -10.02 -10.70
N SER A 139 1.00 -10.04 -11.19
CA SER A 139 2.14 -9.43 -10.52
C SER A 139 2.88 -8.47 -11.44
N MET A 140 3.43 -7.41 -10.85
CA MET A 140 4.25 -6.45 -11.56
C MET A 140 5.45 -6.07 -10.70
N ASP A 141 6.65 -6.27 -11.24
CA ASP A 141 7.89 -5.83 -10.62
C ASP A 141 8.32 -4.50 -11.24
N GLN A 142 8.30 -3.45 -10.44
CA GLN A 142 8.74 -2.11 -10.83
C GLN A 142 10.15 -1.79 -10.31
N GLY A 143 10.89 -2.80 -9.88
CA GLY A 143 12.25 -2.66 -9.36
C GLY A 143 12.30 -1.75 -8.12
N THR A 144 12.90 -0.57 -8.25
CA THR A 144 13.07 0.38 -7.13
C THR A 144 11.77 1.01 -6.63
N LEU A 145 10.72 1.02 -7.43
CA LEU A 145 9.41 1.57 -7.05
C LEU A 145 8.57 0.60 -6.24
N GLY A 146 8.88 -0.70 -6.32
CA GLY A 146 8.22 -1.74 -5.55
C GLY A 146 7.54 -2.79 -6.41
N ASN A 147 6.96 -3.77 -5.75
CA ASN A 147 6.27 -4.90 -6.38
C ASN A 147 4.77 -4.81 -6.09
N MET A 148 3.98 -5.05 -7.12
CA MET A 148 2.53 -5.13 -7.05
C MET A 148 2.12 -6.60 -7.20
N SER A 149 1.20 -7.04 -6.36
CA SER A 149 0.52 -8.32 -6.50
C SER A 149 -0.99 -8.12 -6.40
N VAL A 150 -1.74 -8.77 -7.26
CA VAL A 150 -3.21 -8.67 -7.26
C VAL A 150 -3.80 -10.07 -7.30
N ASP A 151 -4.72 -10.32 -6.38
CA ASP A 151 -5.56 -11.52 -6.37
C ASP A 151 -6.97 -11.16 -6.82
N LEU A 152 -7.51 -11.95 -7.74
CA LEU A 152 -8.82 -11.79 -8.33
C LEU A 152 -9.75 -12.89 -7.85
N THR A 153 -10.89 -12.53 -7.29
CA THR A 153 -11.90 -13.50 -6.88
C THR A 153 -13.24 -13.13 -7.50
N ARG A 154 -13.85 -14.06 -8.23
CA ARG A 154 -15.22 -13.89 -8.69
C ARG A 154 -16.19 -14.11 -7.53
N VAL A 155 -16.92 -13.06 -7.16
CA VAL A 155 -17.82 -13.09 -5.99
C VAL A 155 -19.23 -13.55 -6.40
N ALA A 156 -19.75 -12.99 -7.48
CA ALA A 156 -21.13 -13.29 -7.90
C ALA A 156 -21.34 -12.98 -9.39
N THR A 157 -22.33 -13.66 -9.94
CA THR A 157 -22.88 -13.34 -11.27
C THR A 157 -24.37 -13.09 -11.11
N ARG A 158 -24.83 -11.97 -11.63
CA ARG A 158 -26.25 -11.60 -11.63
C ARG A 158 -26.71 -11.39 -13.05
N TYR A 159 -27.78 -12.03 -13.44
CA TYR A 159 -28.44 -11.75 -14.70
C TYR A 159 -29.15 -10.39 -14.61
N LEU A 160 -28.96 -9.55 -15.61
CA LEU A 160 -29.64 -8.27 -15.70
C LEU A 160 -31.00 -8.48 -16.35
N SER A 161 -32.05 -8.03 -15.67
CA SER A 161 -33.41 -8.02 -16.27
C SER A 161 -33.46 -7.04 -17.44
N GLY A 162 -33.86 -7.47 -18.62
CA GLY A 162 -33.95 -6.65 -19.82
C GLY A 162 -33.36 -7.30 -21.08
N GLY A 163 -32.39 -8.19 -20.94
CA GLY A 163 -31.81 -8.92 -22.05
C GLY A 163 -32.71 -10.03 -22.63
N GLY A 164 -33.78 -10.39 -21.92
CA GLY A 164 -34.69 -11.45 -22.37
C GLY A 164 -35.94 -10.95 -23.14
N VAL A 165 -36.20 -9.65 -23.10
CA VAL A 165 -37.42 -9.11 -23.72
C VAL A 165 -37.31 -9.01 -25.24
N GLU A 166 -36.09 -8.83 -25.75
CA GLU A 166 -35.85 -8.84 -27.21
C GLU A 166 -36.01 -10.24 -27.86
N PHE A 167 -35.87 -11.31 -27.08
CA PHE A 167 -36.08 -12.67 -27.52
C PHE A 167 -37.57 -12.99 -27.78
N ALA A 168 -38.48 -12.30 -27.06
CA ALA A 168 -39.94 -12.54 -27.18
C ALA A 168 -40.61 -11.75 -28.29
N SER A 169 -39.97 -10.75 -28.86
CA SER A 169 -40.61 -9.84 -29.85
C SER A 169 -40.46 -10.25 -31.33
N GLY A 170 -39.84 -11.41 -31.61
CA GLY A 170 -39.87 -12.00 -32.94
C GLY A 170 -39.33 -11.15 -34.10
N THR A 171 -38.56 -10.14 -33.83
CA THR A 171 -37.84 -9.40 -34.83
C THR A 171 -36.60 -10.18 -35.24
N GLU A 172 -36.65 -10.83 -36.39
CA GLU A 172 -35.48 -11.32 -37.12
C GLU A 172 -34.58 -10.14 -37.51
N GLY A 173 -33.98 -9.49 -36.54
CA GLY A 173 -32.90 -8.53 -36.71
C GLY A 173 -31.60 -9.29 -36.86
N VAL A 174 -31.11 -9.33 -38.09
CA VAL A 174 -29.82 -9.88 -38.46
C VAL A 174 -28.76 -9.41 -37.48
N GLY A 175 -28.21 -10.32 -36.67
CA GLY A 175 -26.87 -10.19 -36.09
C GLY A 175 -26.73 -9.78 -34.64
N VAL A 176 -27.78 -9.61 -33.86
CA VAL A 176 -27.63 -9.47 -32.40
C VAL A 176 -28.24 -10.71 -31.76
N SER A 177 -27.41 -11.74 -31.57
CA SER A 177 -27.76 -12.84 -30.68
C SER A 177 -28.10 -12.20 -29.31
N GLY A 178 -29.35 -12.33 -28.88
CA GLY A 178 -29.86 -11.85 -27.60
C GLY A 178 -29.07 -12.47 -26.48
N THR A 179 -27.92 -11.90 -26.20
CA THR A 179 -27.07 -12.31 -25.14
C THR A 179 -27.66 -11.75 -23.85
N ALA A 180 -28.23 -12.63 -23.06
CA ALA A 180 -28.62 -12.29 -21.72
C ALA A 180 -27.42 -11.55 -21.05
N SER A 181 -27.60 -10.25 -20.78
CA SER A 181 -26.54 -9.51 -20.17
C SER A 181 -26.38 -9.96 -18.72
N ALA A 182 -25.16 -10.30 -18.36
CA ALA A 182 -24.81 -10.70 -17.01
C ALA A 182 -23.85 -9.68 -16.37
N ALA A 183 -24.14 -9.30 -15.16
CA ALA A 183 -23.20 -8.53 -14.35
C ALA A 183 -22.37 -9.50 -13.50
N ILE A 184 -21.09 -9.49 -13.73
CA ILE A 184 -20.12 -10.29 -12.97
C ILE A 184 -19.42 -9.37 -11.99
N ILE A 185 -19.38 -9.76 -10.73
CA ILE A 185 -18.76 -9.00 -9.65
C ILE A 185 -17.49 -9.70 -9.24
N TYR A 186 -16.40 -8.98 -9.30
CA TYR A 186 -15.07 -9.41 -8.88
C TYR A 186 -14.63 -8.65 -7.65
N LYS A 187 -14.01 -9.34 -6.71
CA LYS A 187 -13.20 -8.77 -5.64
C LYS A 187 -11.77 -8.68 -6.17
N LEU A 188 -11.20 -7.50 -6.09
CA LEU A 188 -9.81 -7.19 -6.42
C LEU A 188 -9.09 -6.95 -5.10
N ASP A 189 -8.05 -7.72 -4.83
CA ASP A 189 -7.23 -7.60 -3.63
C ASP A 189 -5.80 -7.29 -4.07
N SER A 190 -5.40 -6.02 -3.96
CA SER A 190 -4.13 -5.54 -4.47
C SER A 190 -3.19 -5.17 -3.34
N THR A 191 -2.02 -5.76 -3.35
CA THR A 191 -0.94 -5.48 -2.40
C THR A 191 0.24 -4.82 -3.12
N GLY A 192 0.62 -3.65 -2.65
CA GLY A 192 1.82 -2.94 -3.09
C GLY A 192 2.91 -3.07 -2.04
N THR A 193 4.08 -3.57 -2.40
CA THR A 193 5.22 -3.76 -1.50
C THR A 193 6.41 -2.93 -1.98
N VAL A 194 6.99 -2.13 -1.09
CA VAL A 194 8.14 -1.27 -1.37
C VAL A 194 9.25 -1.55 -0.38
N GLY A 195 10.49 -1.58 -0.87
CA GLY A 195 11.68 -1.83 -0.07
C GLY A 195 12.27 -3.21 -0.31
N THR A 196 13.43 -3.44 0.31
CA THR A 196 14.14 -4.72 0.23
C THR A 196 14.21 -5.31 1.64
N ALA A 197 14.06 -6.62 1.75
CA ALA A 197 14.21 -7.30 3.05
C ALA A 197 15.52 -6.89 3.74
N PRO A 198 15.51 -6.64 5.07
CA PRO A 198 14.40 -6.81 6.02
C PRO A 198 13.46 -5.58 6.18
N LYS A 199 13.61 -4.53 5.39
CA LYS A 199 12.83 -3.29 5.52
C LYS A 199 11.84 -3.16 4.36
N THR A 200 10.77 -3.93 4.42
CA THR A 200 9.67 -3.84 3.46
C THR A 200 8.46 -3.16 4.10
N THR A 201 7.78 -2.36 3.30
CA THR A 201 6.49 -1.76 3.66
C THR A 201 5.47 -2.23 2.65
N SER A 202 4.33 -2.70 3.11
CA SER A 202 3.23 -3.13 2.26
C SER A 202 1.96 -2.33 2.55
N SER A 203 1.18 -2.10 1.51
CA SER A 203 -0.17 -1.54 1.58
C SER A 203 -1.11 -2.44 0.80
N ASN A 204 -2.28 -2.72 1.35
CA ASN A 204 -3.28 -3.55 0.71
C ASN A 204 -4.54 -2.72 0.45
N ILE A 205 -5.11 -2.87 -0.76
CA ILE A 205 -6.34 -2.23 -1.19
C ILE A 205 -7.28 -3.29 -1.72
N VAL A 206 -8.50 -3.32 -1.17
CA VAL A 206 -9.56 -4.21 -1.61
C VAL A 206 -10.64 -3.40 -2.32
N ALA A 207 -11.01 -3.80 -3.53
CA ALA A 207 -12.05 -3.15 -4.30
C ALA A 207 -13.03 -4.18 -4.90
N LEU A 208 -14.24 -3.74 -5.19
CA LEU A 208 -15.21 -4.52 -5.93
C LEU A 208 -15.36 -3.91 -7.33
N TYR A 209 -15.17 -4.74 -8.34
CA TYR A 209 -15.35 -4.37 -9.74
C TYR A 209 -16.54 -5.12 -10.35
N ARG A 210 -17.41 -4.40 -11.04
CA ARG A 210 -18.54 -4.98 -11.78
C ARG A 210 -18.30 -4.86 -13.27
N LYS A 211 -18.23 -6.00 -13.96
CA LYS A 211 -18.21 -6.09 -15.41
C LYS A 211 -19.59 -6.54 -15.92
N VAL A 212 -20.14 -5.82 -16.86
CA VAL A 212 -21.34 -6.26 -17.60
C VAL A 212 -20.87 -6.94 -18.88
N ALA A 213 -21.21 -8.20 -19.02
CA ALA A 213 -20.95 -8.99 -20.22
C ALA A 213 -22.24 -9.16 -21.04
N GLY A 214 -22.14 -9.16 -22.35
CA GLY A 214 -23.30 -9.37 -23.22
C GLY A 214 -23.99 -8.09 -23.71
N VAL A 215 -23.48 -6.91 -23.43
CA VAL A 215 -23.97 -5.66 -24.03
C VAL A 215 -23.12 -5.32 -25.25
N ALA A 216 -23.74 -5.26 -26.42
CA ALA A 216 -23.05 -4.78 -27.61
C ALA A 216 -22.63 -3.31 -27.42
N GLY A 217 -21.32 -3.06 -27.45
CA GLY A 217 -20.74 -1.73 -27.29
C GLY A 217 -20.12 -1.39 -25.96
N GLY A 218 -20.09 -2.28 -24.97
CA GLY A 218 -19.33 -2.14 -23.74
C GLY A 218 -17.83 -2.34 -23.99
N ARG A 219 -17.13 -1.31 -24.53
CA ARG A 219 -15.66 -1.24 -24.59
C ARG A 219 -15.10 -0.72 -23.29
#